data_8ce79de30cdcae963863d95f69997969
#
_entry.id   8ce79de30cdcae963863d95f69997969
#
_cell.length_a   1.000
_cell.length_b   1.000
_cell.length_c   1.000
_cell.angle_alpha   90.00
_cell.angle_beta   90.00
_cell.angle_gamma   90.00
#
_symmetry.space_group_name_H-M   'P 1'
#
loop_
_entity.id
_entity.type
_entity.pdbx_description
1 polymer ?
#
loop_
_entity_poly.entity_id
_entity_poly.type
_entity_poly.pdbx_seq_one_letter_code
_entity_poly.pdbx_strand_id
1 'polypeptide(L)'
;MFKIIRFGHLCFLSVAVCIALLLVTLLSTRPTIASASAPTSVNVPVVMYHQITEKNNCGDYVLSLSDLRKDFQYFSDNNITPITFRQLQDFTEKGAPLPQKPIIITFDDGCRSFLTKVVPLLEEFGYPANINVIGSLTELYTENGDTNDSYAYLNEDDIRALSENPLVEIGCHTYDLHHLSGRRGMSMLSNETQEEYIHFIKNDIEAFDSLYYSITGSRLTIFAYPYGIKNSILPQILQEMGYKILLTSGERINKISVGCSLTEIGRFNRPHGIDSETFFSKLFPIANDVI
;
A
#
# COMPACT_ATOMS: atom_id res chain seq x y z
N MET A 1 87.13 20.28 -0.92
CA MET A 1 86.05 20.25 -1.86
C MET A 1 84.96 19.34 -1.30
N PHE A 2 83.98 19.90 -0.53
CA PHE A 2 82.91 19.11 0.15
C PHE A 2 81.75 18.98 -0.77
N LYS A 3 81.34 17.73 -1.03
CA LYS A 3 80.08 17.39 -1.74
C LYS A 3 78.89 17.56 -0.79
N ILE A 4 78.10 18.58 -1.01
CA ILE A 4 76.78 18.72 -0.37
C ILE A 4 75.84 17.67 -0.97
N ILE A 5 75.61 16.61 -0.26
CA ILE A 5 74.63 15.59 -0.62
C ILE A 5 73.24 16.23 -0.43
N ARG A 6 72.42 16.20 -1.47
CA ARG A 6 71.04 16.74 -1.49
C ARG A 6 70.12 15.95 -0.54
N PHE A 7 70.02 16.40 0.70
CA PHE A 7 69.10 15.83 1.71
C PHE A 7 67.60 15.98 1.32
N GLY A 8 67.29 16.92 0.42
CA GLY A 8 65.92 17.22 0.00
C GLY A 8 65.22 16.09 -0.79
N HIS A 9 65.96 15.31 -1.56
CA HIS A 9 65.35 14.21 -2.35
C HIS A 9 64.97 12.98 -1.53
N LEU A 10 65.69 12.71 -0.44
CA LEU A 10 65.32 11.58 0.44
C LEU A 10 64.05 11.84 1.25
N CYS A 11 63.85 13.09 1.71
CA CYS A 11 62.61 13.47 2.40
C CYS A 11 61.36 13.45 1.48
N PHE A 12 61.51 13.88 0.21
CA PHE A 12 60.39 13.79 -0.73
C PHE A 12 59.99 12.36 -1.09
N LEU A 13 60.97 11.46 -1.22
CA LEU A 13 60.68 10.03 -1.50
C LEU A 13 59.95 9.34 -0.32
N SER A 14 60.38 9.63 0.92
CA SER A 14 59.74 9.05 2.12
C SER A 14 58.31 9.56 2.32
N VAL A 15 58.04 10.83 2.08
CA VAL A 15 56.68 11.41 2.15
C VAL A 15 55.77 10.85 1.04
N ALA A 16 56.29 10.70 -0.18
CA ALA A 16 55.50 10.10 -1.28
C ALA A 16 55.17 8.63 -1.03
N VAL A 17 56.09 7.83 -0.45
CA VAL A 17 55.85 6.43 -0.08
C VAL A 17 54.85 6.33 1.08
N CYS A 18 54.89 7.22 2.08
CA CYS A 18 53.89 7.27 3.15
C CYS A 18 52.52 7.66 2.66
N ILE A 19 52.39 8.61 1.73
CA ILE A 19 51.12 8.98 1.12
C ILE A 19 50.58 7.83 0.26
N ALA A 20 51.43 7.13 -0.51
CA ALA A 20 51.00 5.98 -1.29
C ALA A 20 50.54 4.81 -0.41
N LEU A 21 51.22 4.53 0.71
CA LEU A 21 50.82 3.53 1.70
C LEU A 21 49.51 3.91 2.40
N LEU A 22 49.30 5.20 2.73
CA LEU A 22 48.04 5.69 3.30
C LEU A 22 46.88 5.57 2.31
N LEU A 23 47.12 5.86 1.03
CA LEU A 23 46.11 5.66 -0.03
C LEU A 23 45.77 4.19 -0.28
N VAL A 24 46.75 3.32 -0.21
CA VAL A 24 46.51 1.86 -0.34
C VAL A 24 45.74 1.33 0.87
N THR A 25 46.01 1.79 2.09
CA THR A 25 45.23 1.41 3.28
C THR A 25 43.81 1.97 3.25
N LEU A 26 43.61 3.20 2.80
CA LEU A 26 42.26 3.79 2.60
C LEU A 26 41.46 3.09 1.51
N LEU A 27 42.10 2.59 0.45
CA LEU A 27 41.46 1.82 -0.62
C LEU A 27 41.14 0.36 -0.20
N SER A 28 41.95 -0.21 0.71
CA SER A 28 41.73 -1.57 1.20
C SER A 28 40.75 -1.68 2.39
N THR A 29 40.45 -0.55 3.05
CA THR A 29 39.40 -0.48 4.10
C THR A 29 38.03 -0.06 3.57
N ARG A 30 37.74 -0.23 2.28
CA ARG A 30 36.33 -0.18 1.86
C ARG A 30 35.61 -1.29 2.65
N PRO A 31 34.66 -0.94 3.54
CA PRO A 31 33.86 -1.97 4.16
C PRO A 31 33.22 -2.73 3.00
N THR A 32 33.53 -4.01 2.89
CA THR A 32 32.72 -4.93 2.08
C THR A 32 31.35 -4.85 2.73
N ILE A 33 30.46 -4.00 2.18
CA ILE A 33 29.04 -4.09 2.50
C ILE A 33 28.71 -5.51 2.03
N ALA A 34 28.67 -6.45 2.99
CA ALA A 34 28.13 -7.75 2.74
C ALA A 34 26.74 -7.46 2.18
N SER A 35 26.56 -7.69 0.89
CA SER A 35 25.26 -7.70 0.27
C SER A 35 24.50 -8.80 1.01
N ALA A 36 23.80 -8.40 2.07
CA ALA A 36 22.82 -9.28 2.68
C ALA A 36 21.88 -9.62 1.50
N SER A 37 21.90 -10.89 1.08
CA SER A 37 20.97 -11.36 0.06
C SER A 37 19.58 -10.92 0.51
N ALA A 38 18.86 -10.19 -0.38
CA ALA A 38 17.52 -9.75 -0.06
C ALA A 38 16.74 -10.97 0.47
N PRO A 39 15.96 -10.83 1.55
CA PRO A 39 15.25 -11.95 2.13
C PRO A 39 14.41 -12.61 1.02
N THR A 40 14.47 -13.93 0.95
CA THR A 40 13.75 -14.70 -0.08
C THR A 40 12.23 -14.52 0.03
N SER A 41 11.75 -14.08 1.19
CA SER A 41 10.34 -13.71 1.44
C SER A 41 10.23 -12.73 2.60
N VAL A 42 9.21 -11.88 2.56
CA VAL A 42 8.86 -10.89 3.58
C VAL A 42 7.40 -11.08 3.98
N ASN A 43 7.10 -10.99 5.28
CA ASN A 43 5.73 -10.95 5.78
C ASN A 43 5.21 -9.52 5.67
N VAL A 44 4.10 -9.33 4.96
CA VAL A 44 3.48 -8.02 4.74
C VAL A 44 2.03 -8.06 5.20
N PRO A 45 1.73 -7.66 6.44
CA PRO A 45 0.37 -7.42 6.87
C PRO A 45 -0.23 -6.26 6.06
N VAL A 46 -1.54 -6.36 5.78
CA VAL A 46 -2.32 -5.30 5.16
C VAL A 46 -3.51 -5.01 6.07
N VAL A 47 -3.63 -3.78 6.54
CA VAL A 47 -4.75 -3.35 7.38
C VAL A 47 -5.80 -2.65 6.52
N MET A 48 -7.07 -2.91 6.83
CA MET A 48 -8.22 -2.39 6.10
C MET A 48 -9.08 -1.54 7.03
N TYR A 49 -9.21 -0.27 6.69
CA TYR A 49 -10.12 0.70 7.28
C TYR A 49 -11.23 1.03 6.29
N HIS A 50 -12.24 1.77 6.76
CA HIS A 50 -13.30 2.31 5.91
C HIS A 50 -13.54 3.78 6.27
N GLN A 51 -14.64 4.11 6.92
CA GLN A 51 -14.97 5.47 7.29
C GLN A 51 -14.23 5.93 8.56
N ILE A 52 -13.72 7.17 8.55
CA ILE A 52 -13.13 7.82 9.72
C ILE A 52 -14.04 8.95 10.21
N THR A 53 -14.29 9.00 11.52
CA THR A 53 -15.16 9.99 12.14
C THR A 53 -14.48 10.66 13.33
N GLU A 54 -14.92 11.87 13.67
CA GLU A 54 -14.52 12.52 14.93
C GLU A 54 -15.36 12.10 16.15
N LYS A 55 -16.44 11.37 15.89
CA LYS A 55 -17.37 10.90 16.92
C LYS A 55 -16.85 9.63 17.58
N ASN A 56 -17.21 9.40 18.83
CA ASN A 56 -16.88 8.18 19.56
C ASN A 56 -17.91 7.05 19.34
N ASN A 57 -19.01 7.32 18.61
CA ASN A 57 -19.99 6.29 18.26
C ASN A 57 -19.60 5.64 16.95
N CYS A 58 -18.73 4.66 17.04
CA CYS A 58 -18.14 3.93 15.93
C CYS A 58 -18.71 2.52 15.85
N GLY A 59 -18.41 1.78 14.78
CA GLY A 59 -18.81 0.41 14.53
C GLY A 59 -17.69 -0.38 13.86
N ASP A 60 -18.01 -1.56 13.36
CA ASP A 60 -17.01 -2.47 12.77
C ASP A 60 -16.28 -1.86 11.55
N TYR A 61 -16.92 -0.89 10.87
CA TYR A 61 -16.40 -0.23 9.67
C TYR A 61 -16.26 1.30 9.86
N VAL A 62 -16.39 1.81 11.09
CA VAL A 62 -16.24 3.23 11.40
C VAL A 62 -15.30 3.38 12.56
N LEU A 63 -14.12 3.95 12.33
CA LEU A 63 -13.11 4.18 13.35
C LEU A 63 -13.02 5.69 13.69
N SER A 64 -12.69 6.02 14.94
CA SER A 64 -12.44 7.40 15.30
C SER A 64 -11.09 7.90 14.75
N LEU A 65 -11.01 9.19 14.42
CA LEU A 65 -9.74 9.82 14.03
C LEU A 65 -8.69 9.70 15.14
N SER A 66 -9.13 9.76 16.40
CA SER A 66 -8.22 9.60 17.56
C SER A 66 -7.63 8.18 17.63
N ASP A 67 -8.38 7.15 17.27
CA ASP A 67 -7.87 5.77 17.26
C ASP A 67 -6.98 5.52 16.04
N LEU A 68 -7.31 6.07 14.87
CA LEU A 68 -6.43 6.04 13.72
C LEU A 68 -5.07 6.70 14.03
N ARG A 69 -5.08 7.83 14.72
CA ARG A 69 -3.84 8.50 15.19
C ARG A 69 -3.03 7.62 16.12
N LYS A 70 -3.69 6.90 17.05
CA LYS A 70 -3.00 5.93 17.94
C LYS A 70 -2.40 4.77 17.14
N ASP A 71 -3.09 4.30 16.09
CA ASP A 71 -2.57 3.27 15.21
C ASP A 71 -1.28 3.74 14.52
N PHE A 72 -1.25 4.97 13.99
CA PHE A 72 -0.06 5.54 13.34
C PHE A 72 1.07 5.81 14.35
N GLN A 73 0.73 6.26 15.57
CA GLN A 73 1.71 6.39 16.64
C GLN A 73 2.31 5.02 17.02
N TYR A 74 1.48 3.98 17.10
CA TYR A 74 1.95 2.62 17.36
C TYR A 74 2.93 2.15 16.28
N PHE A 75 2.68 2.47 15.00
CA PHE A 75 3.64 2.14 13.93
C PHE A 75 4.98 2.84 14.14
N SER A 76 4.96 4.13 14.45
CA SER A 76 6.18 4.90 14.75
C SER A 76 6.95 4.31 15.93
N ASP A 77 6.28 4.04 17.05
CA ASP A 77 6.89 3.56 18.29
C ASP A 77 7.50 2.15 18.15
N ASN A 78 6.96 1.34 17.23
CA ASN A 78 7.38 -0.05 17.02
C ASN A 78 8.23 -0.27 15.76
N ASN A 79 8.67 0.82 15.09
CA ASN A 79 9.44 0.78 13.85
C ASN A 79 8.72 -0.04 12.73
N ILE A 80 7.39 0.04 12.70
CA ILE A 80 6.58 -0.50 11.62
C ILE A 80 6.52 0.57 10.53
N THR A 81 6.84 0.18 9.29
CA THR A 81 6.97 1.14 8.19
C THR A 81 5.85 0.91 7.18
N PRO A 82 4.89 1.83 7.05
CA PRO A 82 3.91 1.79 5.97
C PRO A 82 4.58 1.91 4.60
N ILE A 83 4.18 1.04 3.68
CA ILE A 83 4.67 0.98 2.29
C ILE A 83 3.51 1.04 1.30
N THR A 84 3.80 1.42 0.07
CA THR A 84 2.85 1.40 -1.04
C THR A 84 2.75 0.01 -1.67
N PHE A 85 1.64 -0.27 -2.38
CA PHE A 85 1.55 -1.43 -3.25
C PHE A 85 2.56 -1.38 -4.39
N ARG A 86 2.92 -0.18 -4.87
CA ARG A 86 3.98 0.00 -5.85
C ARG A 86 5.33 -0.49 -5.33
N GLN A 87 5.71 -0.16 -4.09
CA GLN A 87 6.93 -0.69 -3.47
C GLN A 87 6.89 -2.21 -3.33
N LEU A 88 5.71 -2.77 -2.97
CA LEU A 88 5.52 -4.22 -2.91
C LEU A 88 5.68 -4.87 -4.29
N GLN A 89 5.12 -4.25 -5.34
CA GLN A 89 5.28 -4.71 -6.73
C GLN A 89 6.74 -4.64 -7.18
N ASP A 90 7.45 -3.56 -6.89
CA ASP A 90 8.88 -3.44 -7.18
C ASP A 90 9.72 -4.51 -6.46
N PHE A 91 9.35 -4.89 -5.24
CA PHE A 91 9.97 -6.03 -4.56
C PHE A 91 9.71 -7.35 -5.31
N THR A 92 8.46 -7.64 -5.69
CA THR A 92 8.13 -8.90 -6.38
C THR A 92 8.72 -8.98 -7.78
N GLU A 93 8.73 -7.88 -8.54
CA GLU A 93 9.19 -7.85 -9.92
C GLU A 93 10.71 -7.69 -10.07
N LYS A 94 11.35 -6.92 -9.18
CA LYS A 94 12.75 -6.48 -9.32
C LYS A 94 13.64 -6.83 -8.12
N GLY A 95 13.08 -7.39 -7.05
CA GLY A 95 13.82 -7.63 -5.81
C GLY A 95 14.21 -6.34 -5.07
N ALA A 96 13.48 -5.24 -5.29
CA ALA A 96 13.74 -3.99 -4.58
C ALA A 96 13.61 -4.18 -3.06
N PRO A 97 14.49 -3.61 -2.21
CA PRO A 97 14.43 -3.86 -0.78
C PRO A 97 13.17 -3.27 -0.15
N LEU A 98 12.59 -4.00 0.80
CA LEU A 98 11.52 -3.52 1.68
C LEU A 98 12.07 -3.23 3.08
N PRO A 99 11.41 -2.36 3.87
CA PRO A 99 11.76 -2.16 5.28
C PRO A 99 11.58 -3.45 6.08
N GLN A 100 12.16 -3.49 7.28
CA GLN A 100 12.19 -4.70 8.11
C GLN A 100 10.79 -5.14 8.60
N LYS A 101 9.93 -4.18 8.95
CA LYS A 101 8.55 -4.40 9.39
C LYS A 101 7.58 -3.63 8.47
N PRO A 102 7.36 -4.09 7.23
CA PRO A 102 6.46 -3.40 6.32
C PRO A 102 5.00 -3.66 6.70
N ILE A 103 4.15 -2.65 6.51
CA ILE A 103 2.70 -2.76 6.56
C ILE A 103 2.10 -1.97 5.40
N ILE A 104 0.95 -2.39 4.89
CA ILE A 104 0.18 -1.59 3.93
C ILE A 104 -1.11 -1.14 4.59
N ILE A 105 -1.41 0.16 4.46
CA ILE A 105 -2.62 0.80 4.97
C ILE A 105 -3.60 0.91 3.81
N THR A 106 -4.81 0.35 3.97
CA THR A 106 -5.87 0.42 2.95
C THR A 106 -7.16 0.96 3.54
N PHE A 107 -7.91 1.70 2.72
CA PHE A 107 -9.27 2.15 3.01
C PHE A 107 -10.19 1.69 1.89
N ASP A 108 -11.41 1.26 2.24
CA ASP A 108 -12.40 0.86 1.23
C ASP A 108 -13.55 1.88 1.14
N ASP A 109 -14.42 1.68 0.17
CA ASP A 109 -15.65 2.39 -0.15
C ASP A 109 -15.48 3.79 -0.75
N GLY A 110 -14.36 4.47 -0.56
CA GLY A 110 -14.18 5.83 -1.05
C GLY A 110 -14.89 6.90 -0.23
N CYS A 111 -15.05 6.69 1.09
CA CYS A 111 -15.65 7.69 1.98
C CYS A 111 -14.87 9.01 1.95
N ARG A 112 -15.57 10.17 1.86
CA ARG A 112 -14.94 11.49 1.77
C ARG A 112 -14.11 11.85 3.01
N SER A 113 -14.41 11.22 4.16
CA SER A 113 -13.60 11.34 5.36
C SER A 113 -12.12 10.93 5.15
N PHE A 114 -11.81 10.14 4.12
CA PHE A 114 -10.42 9.86 3.76
C PHE A 114 -9.68 11.16 3.38
N LEU A 115 -10.23 11.96 2.48
CA LEU A 115 -9.61 13.23 2.08
C LEU A 115 -9.51 14.21 3.24
N THR A 116 -10.59 14.36 4.02
CA THR A 116 -10.69 15.44 5.02
C THR A 116 -10.02 15.14 6.36
N LYS A 117 -9.85 13.86 6.70
CA LYS A 117 -9.34 13.42 8.01
C LYS A 117 -8.09 12.55 7.90
N VAL A 118 -8.07 11.62 6.91
CA VAL A 118 -6.94 10.68 6.81
C VAL A 118 -5.75 11.34 6.11
N VAL A 119 -5.95 12.03 4.98
CA VAL A 119 -4.84 12.66 4.25
C VAL A 119 -4.01 13.61 5.13
N PRO A 120 -4.57 14.53 5.92
CA PRO A 120 -3.78 15.35 6.83
C PRO A 120 -2.96 14.53 7.83
N LEU A 121 -3.49 13.39 8.29
CA LEU A 121 -2.78 12.51 9.20
C LEU A 121 -1.66 11.72 8.48
N LEU A 122 -1.88 11.30 7.23
CA LEU A 122 -0.84 10.69 6.39
C LEU A 122 0.33 11.66 6.18
N GLU A 123 0.04 12.93 5.92
CA GLU A 123 1.05 13.99 5.74
C GLU A 123 1.84 14.24 7.03
N GLU A 124 1.16 14.28 8.18
CA GLU A 124 1.80 14.48 9.49
C GLU A 124 2.82 13.37 9.81
N PHE A 125 2.47 12.11 9.51
CA PHE A 125 3.34 10.95 9.79
C PHE A 125 4.27 10.58 8.62
N GLY A 126 4.06 11.12 7.43
CA GLY A 126 4.77 10.73 6.20
C GLY A 126 4.42 9.31 5.74
N TYR A 127 3.20 8.83 5.98
CA TYR A 127 2.77 7.48 5.69
C TYR A 127 1.96 7.41 4.39
N PRO A 128 2.25 6.44 3.50
CA PRO A 128 1.38 6.19 2.35
C PRO A 128 0.16 5.33 2.74
N ALA A 129 -0.92 5.50 1.98
CA ALA A 129 -2.09 4.64 2.05
C ALA A 129 -2.75 4.43 0.68
N ASN A 130 -3.52 3.35 0.58
CA ASN A 130 -4.38 3.08 -0.57
C ASN A 130 -5.85 3.36 -0.21
N ILE A 131 -6.61 3.92 -1.16
CA ILE A 131 -8.07 4.07 -1.08
C ILE A 131 -8.74 3.37 -2.26
N ASN A 132 -9.66 2.46 -2.02
CA ASN A 132 -10.43 1.75 -3.04
C ASN A 132 -11.82 2.38 -3.17
N VAL A 133 -12.15 2.84 -4.38
CA VAL A 133 -13.28 3.75 -4.64
C VAL A 133 -14.40 3.04 -5.39
N ILE A 134 -15.65 3.35 -5.07
CA ILE A 134 -16.86 2.89 -5.76
C ILE A 134 -17.26 3.95 -6.79
N GLY A 135 -17.29 3.60 -8.09
CA GLY A 135 -17.48 4.55 -9.19
C GLY A 135 -18.85 5.22 -9.17
N SER A 136 -19.92 4.47 -9.01
CA SER A 136 -21.30 5.01 -8.99
C SER A 136 -21.51 6.03 -7.86
N LEU A 137 -20.86 5.84 -6.72
CA LEU A 137 -20.91 6.79 -5.61
C LEU A 137 -20.08 8.05 -5.91
N THR A 138 -18.95 7.93 -6.60
CA THR A 138 -18.18 9.10 -7.05
C THR A 138 -19.01 9.97 -7.97
N GLU A 139 -19.68 9.41 -8.99
CA GLU A 139 -20.57 10.17 -9.87
C GLU A 139 -21.75 10.79 -9.11
N LEU A 140 -22.41 10.01 -8.24
CA LEU A 140 -23.54 10.49 -7.43
C LEU A 140 -23.16 11.73 -6.60
N TYR A 141 -22.01 11.71 -5.93
CA TYR A 141 -21.56 12.83 -5.10
C TYR A 141 -20.94 13.99 -5.91
N THR A 142 -20.55 13.74 -7.15
CA THR A 142 -20.23 14.79 -8.12
C THR A 142 -21.49 15.52 -8.59
N GLU A 143 -22.54 14.78 -8.94
CA GLU A 143 -23.80 15.33 -9.43
C GLU A 143 -24.57 16.11 -8.37
N ASN A 144 -24.68 15.59 -7.15
CA ASN A 144 -25.44 16.22 -6.08
C ASN A 144 -24.68 17.31 -5.33
N GLY A 145 -23.34 17.34 -5.43
CA GLY A 145 -22.48 18.34 -4.80
C GLY A 145 -22.41 18.25 -3.27
N ASP A 146 -22.91 17.15 -2.65
CA ASP A 146 -22.86 16.98 -1.19
C ASP A 146 -21.45 16.60 -0.74
N THR A 147 -20.90 17.40 0.17
CA THR A 147 -19.54 17.26 0.70
C THR A 147 -19.48 16.96 2.19
N ASN A 148 -20.58 16.52 2.80
CA ASN A 148 -20.62 16.19 4.23
C ASN A 148 -19.82 14.91 4.52
N ASP A 149 -18.64 15.06 5.06
CA ASP A 149 -17.69 13.97 5.31
C ASP A 149 -18.14 12.95 6.38
N SER A 150 -19.30 13.16 7.01
CA SER A 150 -19.89 12.14 7.89
C SER A 150 -20.56 10.99 7.14
N TYR A 151 -20.89 11.18 5.85
CA TYR A 151 -21.55 10.16 5.03
C TYR A 151 -21.28 10.29 3.52
N ALA A 152 -20.72 11.41 3.05
CA ALA A 152 -20.43 11.62 1.63
C ALA A 152 -19.25 10.72 1.16
N TYR A 153 -19.23 10.47 -0.13
CA TYR A 153 -18.15 9.78 -0.81
C TYR A 153 -17.29 10.79 -1.60
N LEU A 154 -16.10 10.36 -2.00
CA LEU A 154 -15.19 11.15 -2.82
C LEU A 154 -15.84 11.43 -4.19
N ASN A 155 -15.92 12.70 -4.56
CA ASN A 155 -16.36 13.14 -5.88
C ASN A 155 -15.19 13.17 -6.88
N GLU A 156 -15.44 13.52 -8.14
CA GLU A 156 -14.41 13.55 -9.20
C GLU A 156 -13.26 14.53 -8.90
N ASP A 157 -13.55 15.70 -8.33
CA ASP A 157 -12.52 16.68 -7.97
C ASP A 157 -11.68 16.18 -6.80
N ASP A 158 -12.29 15.50 -5.81
CA ASP A 158 -11.59 14.84 -4.73
C ASP A 158 -10.65 13.74 -5.26
N ILE A 159 -11.12 12.89 -6.21
CA ILE A 159 -10.32 11.84 -6.86
C ILE A 159 -9.15 12.45 -7.64
N ARG A 160 -9.37 13.53 -8.39
CA ARG A 160 -8.31 14.22 -9.12
C ARG A 160 -7.22 14.72 -8.18
N ALA A 161 -7.61 15.39 -7.09
CA ALA A 161 -6.68 15.88 -6.08
C ALA A 161 -5.88 14.74 -5.40
N LEU A 162 -6.55 13.64 -5.05
CA LEU A 162 -5.90 12.48 -4.45
C LEU A 162 -4.94 11.78 -5.42
N SER A 163 -5.24 11.74 -6.71
CA SER A 163 -4.37 11.13 -7.73
C SER A 163 -3.02 11.84 -7.90
N GLU A 164 -2.94 13.10 -7.49
CA GLU A 164 -1.72 13.92 -7.51
C GLU A 164 -0.94 13.84 -6.17
N ASN A 165 -1.54 13.28 -5.11
CA ASN A 165 -0.90 13.18 -3.80
C ASN A 165 0.06 11.98 -3.76
N PRO A 166 1.37 12.18 -3.55
CA PRO A 166 2.37 11.10 -3.58
C PRO A 166 2.22 10.07 -2.44
N LEU A 167 1.45 10.37 -1.40
CA LEU A 167 1.16 9.46 -0.30
C LEU A 167 -0.08 8.59 -0.55
N VAL A 168 -0.83 8.81 -1.64
CA VAL A 168 -2.09 8.12 -1.89
C VAL A 168 -1.99 7.25 -3.14
N GLU A 169 -2.35 5.98 -3.00
CA GLU A 169 -2.64 5.09 -4.12
C GLU A 169 -4.15 4.87 -4.22
N ILE A 170 -4.72 5.01 -5.41
CA ILE A 170 -6.14 4.75 -5.65
C ILE A 170 -6.31 3.35 -6.23
N GLY A 171 -7.33 2.63 -5.79
CA GLY A 171 -7.74 1.34 -6.31
C GLY A 171 -9.23 1.33 -6.70
N CYS A 172 -9.62 0.35 -7.50
CA CYS A 172 -11.00 0.11 -7.89
C CYS A 172 -11.73 -0.73 -6.83
N HIS A 173 -12.96 -0.31 -6.48
CA HIS A 173 -13.90 -1.10 -5.66
C HIS A 173 -15.20 -1.39 -6.41
N THR A 174 -15.12 -1.63 -7.72
CA THR A 174 -16.18 -1.75 -8.72
C THR A 174 -16.86 -0.41 -9.07
N TYR A 175 -17.60 -0.40 -10.18
CA TYR A 175 -18.42 0.76 -10.49
C TYR A 175 -19.70 0.76 -9.63
N ASP A 176 -20.49 -0.34 -9.69
CA ASP A 176 -21.78 -0.43 -8.99
C ASP A 176 -22.08 -1.86 -8.45
N LEU A 177 -21.06 -2.61 -7.99
CA LEU A 177 -21.26 -3.96 -7.45
C LEU A 177 -21.09 -4.03 -5.93
N HIS A 178 -21.29 -2.92 -5.21
CA HIS A 178 -21.21 -2.90 -3.76
C HIS A 178 -22.60 -3.04 -3.10
N HIS A 179 -23.34 -4.11 -3.45
CA HIS A 179 -24.68 -4.38 -2.95
C HIS A 179 -24.74 -5.67 -2.12
N LEU A 180 -25.63 -5.70 -1.09
CA LEU A 180 -25.90 -6.89 -0.28
C LEU A 180 -27.15 -7.64 -0.72
N SER A 181 -28.05 -7.00 -1.49
CA SER A 181 -29.29 -7.57 -2.01
C SER A 181 -29.21 -7.78 -3.54
N GLY A 182 -29.95 -8.75 -4.05
CA GLY A 182 -29.86 -9.14 -5.45
C GLY A 182 -28.55 -9.88 -5.74
N ARG A 183 -27.65 -9.29 -6.50
CA ARG A 183 -26.27 -9.76 -6.64
C ARG A 183 -25.43 -9.25 -5.47
N ARG A 184 -25.01 -10.15 -4.59
CA ARG A 184 -24.13 -9.78 -3.48
C ARG A 184 -22.71 -9.59 -3.97
N GLY A 185 -22.23 -8.33 -4.01
CA GLY A 185 -20.90 -8.02 -4.56
C GLY A 185 -20.73 -8.60 -5.96
N MET A 186 -19.62 -9.23 -6.21
CA MET A 186 -19.27 -9.82 -7.50
C MET A 186 -19.71 -11.31 -7.62
N SER A 187 -20.70 -11.79 -6.87
CA SER A 187 -21.12 -13.18 -6.95
C SER A 187 -21.81 -13.50 -8.29
N MET A 188 -21.60 -14.70 -8.82
CA MET A 188 -22.37 -15.23 -9.95
C MET A 188 -23.75 -15.63 -9.47
N LEU A 189 -24.80 -15.31 -10.24
CA LEU A 189 -26.18 -15.70 -9.94
C LEU A 189 -26.44 -17.15 -10.38
N SER A 190 -27.37 -17.85 -9.70
CA SER A 190 -27.65 -19.25 -9.97
C SER A 190 -28.31 -19.53 -11.33
N ASN A 191 -28.94 -18.52 -11.92
CA ASN A 191 -29.60 -18.58 -13.22
C ASN A 191 -28.79 -17.92 -14.35
N GLU A 192 -27.53 -17.64 -14.12
CA GLU A 192 -26.63 -16.94 -15.05
C GLU A 192 -25.61 -17.92 -15.66
N THR A 193 -25.39 -17.85 -16.93
CA THR A 193 -24.30 -18.57 -17.58
C THR A 193 -22.97 -17.91 -17.27
N GLN A 194 -21.88 -18.64 -17.42
CA GLN A 194 -20.53 -18.08 -17.22
C GLN A 194 -20.24 -16.93 -18.17
N GLU A 195 -20.72 -17.00 -19.41
CA GLU A 195 -20.50 -15.97 -20.44
C GLU A 195 -21.26 -14.69 -20.08
N GLU A 196 -22.52 -14.78 -19.67
CA GLU A 196 -23.31 -13.66 -19.17
C GLU A 196 -22.65 -13.00 -17.95
N TYR A 197 -22.17 -13.82 -17.01
CA TYR A 197 -21.45 -13.35 -15.83
C TYR A 197 -20.17 -12.59 -16.20
N ILE A 198 -19.33 -13.16 -17.07
CA ILE A 198 -18.09 -12.50 -17.51
C ILE A 198 -18.40 -11.17 -18.18
N HIS A 199 -19.39 -11.13 -19.06
CA HIS A 199 -19.80 -9.90 -19.74
C HIS A 199 -20.29 -8.86 -18.74
N PHE A 200 -21.13 -9.25 -17.79
CA PHE A 200 -21.64 -8.36 -16.76
C PHE A 200 -20.52 -7.74 -15.91
N ILE A 201 -19.58 -8.57 -15.45
CA ILE A 201 -18.44 -8.11 -14.65
C ILE A 201 -17.53 -7.16 -15.46
N LYS A 202 -17.21 -7.52 -16.71
CA LYS A 202 -16.37 -6.68 -17.57
C LYS A 202 -17.00 -5.31 -17.81
N ASN A 203 -18.31 -5.25 -18.05
CA ASN A 203 -19.01 -3.98 -18.27
C ASN A 203 -18.95 -3.06 -17.04
N ASP A 204 -19.11 -3.60 -15.82
CA ASP A 204 -19.01 -2.80 -14.60
C ASP A 204 -17.59 -2.24 -14.40
N ILE A 205 -16.59 -3.08 -14.58
CA ILE A 205 -15.19 -2.66 -14.40
C ILE A 205 -14.76 -1.67 -15.51
N GLU A 206 -15.20 -1.86 -16.76
CA GLU A 206 -14.96 -0.93 -17.87
C GLU A 206 -15.62 0.43 -17.63
N ALA A 207 -16.79 0.45 -17.00
CA ALA A 207 -17.45 1.71 -16.58
C ALA A 207 -16.58 2.45 -15.55
N PHE A 208 -16.08 1.73 -14.54
CA PHE A 208 -15.15 2.31 -13.55
C PHE A 208 -13.86 2.83 -14.21
N ASP A 209 -13.21 2.01 -15.03
CA ASP A 209 -11.96 2.36 -15.72
C ASP A 209 -12.12 3.60 -16.60
N SER A 210 -13.27 3.72 -17.29
CA SER A 210 -13.62 4.86 -18.14
C SER A 210 -13.79 6.12 -17.31
N LEU A 211 -14.54 6.05 -16.20
CA LEU A 211 -14.71 7.14 -15.26
C LEU A 211 -13.35 7.60 -14.69
N TYR A 212 -12.57 6.69 -14.14
CA TYR A 212 -11.28 7.03 -13.55
C TYR A 212 -10.31 7.63 -14.57
N TYR A 213 -10.29 7.08 -15.78
CA TYR A 213 -9.46 7.61 -16.87
C TYR A 213 -9.90 9.02 -17.29
N SER A 214 -11.20 9.31 -17.33
CA SER A 214 -11.71 10.64 -17.65
C SER A 214 -11.31 11.70 -16.62
N ILE A 215 -11.21 11.30 -15.35
CA ILE A 215 -10.82 12.17 -14.23
C ILE A 215 -9.31 12.44 -14.20
N THR A 216 -8.49 11.38 -14.41
CA THR A 216 -7.05 11.41 -14.09
C THR A 216 -6.13 11.22 -15.28
N GLY A 217 -6.63 10.73 -16.41
CA GLY A 217 -5.83 10.32 -17.57
C GLY A 217 -4.97 9.07 -17.34
N SER A 218 -5.19 8.34 -16.24
CA SER A 218 -4.38 7.20 -15.80
C SER A 218 -5.21 5.92 -15.69
N ARG A 219 -4.54 4.76 -15.60
CA ARG A 219 -5.18 3.47 -15.37
C ARG A 219 -4.78 2.91 -14.01
N LEU A 220 -5.68 2.16 -13.38
CA LEU A 220 -5.46 1.50 -12.10
C LEU A 220 -4.84 0.11 -12.27
N THR A 221 -4.17 -0.34 -11.23
CA THR A 221 -3.61 -1.70 -11.14
C THR A 221 -4.03 -2.42 -9.86
N ILE A 222 -4.73 -1.72 -8.95
CA ILE A 222 -5.18 -2.22 -7.65
C ILE A 222 -6.70 -2.39 -7.70
N PHE A 223 -7.19 -3.54 -7.27
CA PHE A 223 -8.61 -3.87 -7.19
C PHE A 223 -8.93 -4.49 -5.84
N ALA A 224 -9.97 -4.01 -5.17
CA ALA A 224 -10.49 -4.59 -3.95
C ALA A 224 -11.87 -5.23 -4.20
N TYR A 225 -12.00 -6.50 -3.86
CA TYR A 225 -13.29 -7.22 -4.01
C TYR A 225 -14.31 -6.72 -2.99
N PRO A 226 -15.49 -6.20 -3.40
CA PRO A 226 -16.59 -5.89 -2.49
C PRO A 226 -16.91 -7.09 -1.58
N TYR A 227 -16.93 -6.84 -0.27
CA TYR A 227 -17.14 -7.88 0.75
C TYR A 227 -16.13 -9.04 0.71
N GLY A 228 -15.03 -8.92 -0.03
CA GLY A 228 -14.09 -10.01 -0.30
C GLY A 228 -14.67 -11.15 -1.14
N ILE A 229 -15.81 -10.96 -1.79
CA ILE A 229 -16.50 -11.99 -2.58
C ILE A 229 -15.77 -12.18 -3.91
N LYS A 230 -15.24 -13.37 -4.10
CA LYS A 230 -14.55 -13.79 -5.32
C LYS A 230 -14.93 -15.21 -5.71
N ASN A 231 -14.65 -15.57 -6.95
CA ASN A 231 -14.69 -16.94 -7.46
C ASN A 231 -13.42 -17.25 -8.28
N SER A 232 -13.31 -18.43 -8.84
CA SER A 232 -12.12 -18.85 -9.60
C SER A 232 -11.93 -18.12 -10.95
N ILE A 233 -12.96 -17.44 -11.46
CA ILE A 233 -12.93 -16.77 -12.77
C ILE A 233 -12.44 -15.32 -12.65
N LEU A 234 -12.83 -14.64 -11.58
CA LEU A 234 -12.55 -13.20 -11.39
C LEU A 234 -11.08 -12.79 -11.47
N PRO A 235 -10.13 -13.52 -10.85
CA PRO A 235 -8.73 -13.12 -10.93
C PRO A 235 -8.20 -13.05 -12.35
N GLN A 236 -8.60 -13.99 -13.21
CA GLN A 236 -8.20 -14.00 -14.61
C GLN A 236 -8.81 -12.80 -15.37
N ILE A 237 -10.11 -12.54 -15.21
CA ILE A 237 -10.79 -11.40 -15.84
C ILE A 237 -10.09 -10.09 -15.47
N LEU A 238 -9.85 -9.86 -14.17
CA LEU A 238 -9.23 -8.63 -13.69
C LEU A 238 -7.79 -8.46 -14.18
N GLN A 239 -7.02 -9.56 -14.25
CA GLN A 239 -5.67 -9.54 -14.81
C GLN A 239 -5.68 -9.21 -16.31
N GLU A 240 -6.62 -9.77 -17.10
CA GLU A 240 -6.81 -9.43 -18.51
C GLU A 240 -7.16 -7.95 -18.70
N MET A 241 -7.86 -7.33 -17.75
CA MET A 241 -8.20 -5.91 -17.73
C MET A 241 -7.06 -5.00 -17.23
N GLY A 242 -5.95 -5.58 -16.77
CA GLY A 242 -4.75 -4.85 -16.35
C GLY A 242 -4.54 -4.71 -14.85
N TYR A 243 -5.43 -5.24 -14.02
CA TYR A 243 -5.26 -5.25 -12.56
C TYR A 243 -4.21 -6.28 -12.15
N LYS A 244 -3.25 -5.86 -11.36
CA LYS A 244 -2.10 -6.68 -10.92
C LYS A 244 -2.19 -7.08 -9.46
N ILE A 245 -2.87 -6.28 -8.65
CA ILE A 245 -2.99 -6.41 -7.20
C ILE A 245 -4.45 -6.55 -6.84
N LEU A 246 -4.83 -7.72 -6.30
CA LEU A 246 -6.21 -8.03 -5.99
C LEU A 246 -6.35 -8.26 -4.48
N LEU A 247 -7.16 -7.41 -3.82
CA LEU A 247 -7.33 -7.34 -2.38
C LEU A 247 -8.58 -8.08 -1.95
N THR A 248 -8.43 -9.02 -1.02
CA THR A 248 -9.54 -9.76 -0.41
C THR A 248 -9.78 -9.31 1.02
N SER A 249 -10.88 -9.73 1.64
CA SER A 249 -11.16 -9.54 3.07
C SER A 249 -10.77 -10.75 3.94
N GLY A 250 -10.11 -11.75 3.36
CA GLY A 250 -9.62 -12.91 4.11
C GLY A 250 -8.40 -12.52 4.96
N GLU A 251 -8.53 -12.60 6.28
CA GLU A 251 -7.47 -12.21 7.21
C GLU A 251 -6.30 -13.19 7.17
N ARG A 252 -5.17 -12.70 6.72
CA ARG A 252 -3.90 -13.43 6.76
C ARG A 252 -2.71 -12.48 6.63
N ILE A 253 -1.58 -12.86 7.20
CA ILE A 253 -0.30 -12.22 6.91
C ILE A 253 0.19 -12.74 5.56
N ASN A 254 0.43 -11.81 4.63
CA ASN A 254 0.87 -12.17 3.28
C ASN A 254 2.37 -12.45 3.30
N LYS A 255 2.77 -13.69 2.98
CA LYS A 255 4.17 -14.05 2.78
C LYS A 255 4.54 -13.82 1.32
N ILE A 256 5.25 -12.73 1.07
CA ILE A 256 5.58 -12.25 -0.27
C ILE A 256 7.04 -12.59 -0.60
N SER A 257 7.29 -13.10 -1.80
CA SER A 257 8.62 -13.39 -2.33
C SER A 257 8.80 -12.78 -3.73
N VAL A 258 10.04 -12.66 -4.16
CA VAL A 258 10.34 -12.24 -5.54
C VAL A 258 9.71 -13.24 -6.52
N GLY A 259 9.03 -12.74 -7.54
CA GLY A 259 8.34 -13.52 -8.57
C GLY A 259 6.94 -14.00 -8.19
N CYS A 260 6.45 -13.75 -6.95
CA CYS A 260 5.08 -14.15 -6.60
C CYS A 260 4.03 -13.20 -7.20
N SER A 261 2.83 -13.74 -7.43
CA SER A 261 1.66 -12.95 -7.82
C SER A 261 1.06 -12.22 -6.62
N LEU A 262 0.49 -11.04 -6.87
CA LEU A 262 -0.23 -10.23 -5.88
C LEU A 262 -1.77 -10.32 -6.04
N THR A 263 -2.27 -11.38 -6.64
CA THR A 263 -3.71 -11.55 -6.95
C THR A 263 -4.55 -12.13 -5.81
N GLU A 264 -3.97 -12.29 -4.64
CA GLU A 264 -4.65 -12.80 -3.44
C GLU A 264 -4.12 -12.16 -2.17
N ILE A 265 -4.18 -10.85 -2.05
CA ILE A 265 -3.71 -10.14 -0.85
C ILE A 265 -4.80 -10.16 0.21
N GLY A 266 -4.52 -10.86 1.32
CA GLY A 266 -5.39 -10.88 2.50
C GLY A 266 -5.22 -9.62 3.34
N ARG A 267 -6.31 -9.16 3.98
CA ARG A 267 -6.34 -7.93 4.76
C ARG A 267 -7.03 -8.15 6.10
N PHE A 268 -6.59 -7.42 7.13
CA PHE A 268 -7.18 -7.44 8.46
C PHE A 268 -8.08 -6.22 8.63
N ASN A 269 -9.38 -6.45 8.88
CA ASN A 269 -10.29 -5.35 9.20
C ASN A 269 -9.93 -4.74 10.55
N ARG A 270 -9.83 -3.40 10.63
CA ARG A 270 -9.54 -2.67 11.86
C ARG A 270 -10.84 -2.16 12.51
N PRO A 271 -11.47 -2.94 13.39
CA PRO A 271 -12.72 -2.54 14.00
C PRO A 271 -12.49 -1.51 15.12
N HIS A 272 -13.53 -0.78 15.46
CA HIS A 272 -13.57 0.02 16.69
C HIS A 272 -13.54 -0.86 17.95
N GLY A 273 -13.09 -0.28 19.07
CA GLY A 273 -13.15 -0.93 20.39
C GLY A 273 -11.99 -1.88 20.71
N ILE A 274 -11.06 -2.07 19.82
CA ILE A 274 -9.79 -2.77 20.06
C ILE A 274 -8.67 -1.72 20.07
N ASP A 275 -7.81 -1.71 21.09
CA ASP A 275 -6.66 -0.80 21.11
C ASP A 275 -5.58 -1.21 20.09
N SER A 276 -4.72 -0.26 19.72
CA SER A 276 -3.70 -0.44 18.69
C SER A 276 -2.70 -1.56 19.02
N GLU A 277 -2.25 -1.64 20.28
CA GLU A 277 -1.32 -2.68 20.71
C GLU A 277 -1.94 -4.08 20.59
N THR A 278 -3.16 -4.26 21.11
CA THR A 278 -3.90 -5.52 21.01
C THR A 278 -4.15 -5.95 19.58
N PHE A 279 -4.41 -4.99 18.67
CA PHE A 279 -4.66 -5.30 17.27
C PHE A 279 -3.35 -5.61 16.50
N PHE A 280 -2.35 -4.72 16.57
CA PHE A 280 -1.16 -4.83 15.71
C PHE A 280 -0.10 -5.79 16.23
N SER A 281 -0.02 -6.07 17.54
CA SER A 281 0.94 -7.07 18.06
C SER A 281 0.74 -8.45 17.43
N LYS A 282 -0.47 -8.83 17.07
CA LYS A 282 -0.80 -10.09 16.39
C LYS A 282 -0.26 -10.15 14.95
N LEU A 283 -0.08 -8.99 14.31
CA LEU A 283 0.41 -8.89 12.95
C LEU A 283 1.94 -8.92 12.87
N PHE A 284 2.61 -8.62 13.99
CA PHE A 284 4.06 -8.58 14.10
C PHE A 284 4.52 -9.43 15.31
N PRO A 285 4.32 -10.75 15.29
CA PRO A 285 4.73 -11.61 16.41
C PRO A 285 6.23 -11.49 16.63
N ILE A 286 6.64 -11.33 17.91
CA ILE A 286 8.03 -11.34 18.31
C ILE A 286 8.56 -12.75 18.03
N ALA A 287 9.74 -12.86 17.43
CA ALA A 287 10.33 -14.14 16.99
C ALA A 287 10.52 -15.22 18.09
N ASN A 288 10.14 -14.92 19.33
CA ASN A 288 10.27 -15.83 20.47
C ASN A 288 9.01 -16.65 20.79
N ASP A 289 7.89 -16.41 20.09
CA ASP A 289 6.61 -17.08 20.39
C ASP A 289 6.33 -18.31 19.51
N VAL A 290 7.35 -18.81 18.79
CA VAL A 290 7.26 -20.10 18.09
C VAL A 290 7.87 -21.17 19.00
N ILE A 291 7.06 -21.67 19.95
CA ILE A 291 7.31 -22.91 20.68
C ILE A 291 6.49 -24.02 20.04
#